data_16979d1b49b1e4641a4ce1042a8e1c25
#
_entry.id   16979d1b49b1e4641a4ce1042a8e1c25
#
_cell.length_a   1.000
_cell.length_b   1.000
_cell.length_c   1.000
_cell.angle_alpha   90.00
_cell.angle_beta   90.00
_cell.angle_gamma   90.00
#
_symmetry.space_group_name_H-M   'P 1'
#
loop_
_entity.id
_entity.type
_entity.pdbx_description
1 polymer ?
#
loop_
_entity_poly.entity_id
_entity_poly.type
_entity_poly.pdbx_seq_one_letter_code
_entity_poly.pdbx_strand_id
1 'polypeptide(L)'
;MVTVKNILFDKDASESSKYLGNLPEWDLNDLYTNTQSPELEADLNWLEKECKLFADEFQGKLVDLSASEFLDCVKRNEKISNVSGRLISYAGLRYYQCTTDGERTKFLSDIQEKITIYSSSLIFFNLELNRLPDKHLDELYPQNEELSRYKPVFDKIRALQPYQLSDELEKLLHDMGVVGDA
;
A
#
# COMPACT_ATOMS: atom_id res chain seq x y z
N MET A 1 20.24 31.49 -24.04
CA MET A 1 18.81 31.40 -23.77
C MET A 1 18.26 30.32 -24.68
N VAL A 2 18.19 29.08 -24.23
CA VAL A 2 17.71 27.94 -25.02
C VAL A 2 16.21 27.86 -24.84
N THR A 3 15.48 28.13 -25.91
CA THR A 3 14.03 28.03 -25.94
C THR A 3 13.66 26.54 -25.94
N VAL A 4 13.14 26.03 -24.83
CA VAL A 4 12.54 24.69 -24.79
C VAL A 4 11.23 24.76 -25.58
N LYS A 5 11.26 24.30 -26.83
CA LYS A 5 10.06 24.09 -27.63
C LYS A 5 9.24 23.00 -26.94
N ASN A 6 7.96 23.29 -26.70
CA ASN A 6 6.96 22.31 -26.24
C ASN A 6 6.91 21.11 -27.20
N ILE A 7 7.57 20.01 -26.83
CA ILE A 7 7.59 18.75 -27.56
C ILE A 7 6.26 17.97 -27.42
N LEU A 8 5.34 18.46 -26.57
CA LEU A 8 4.13 17.72 -26.19
C LEU A 8 2.91 17.93 -27.09
N PHE A 9 3.00 18.73 -28.18
CA PHE A 9 1.86 18.94 -29.08
C PHE A 9 2.24 18.96 -30.55
N ASP A 10 3.19 18.11 -30.92
CA ASP A 10 3.53 17.98 -32.33
C ASP A 10 2.51 17.04 -33.02
N LYS A 11 1.91 17.50 -34.11
CA LYS A 11 1.00 16.71 -34.96
C LYS A 11 1.68 15.47 -35.54
N ASP A 12 3.01 15.36 -35.44
CA ASP A 12 3.83 14.24 -35.88
C ASP A 12 3.80 13.03 -34.92
N ALA A 13 3.15 13.11 -33.76
CA ALA A 13 2.95 11.94 -32.88
C ALA A 13 2.21 10.79 -33.59
N SER A 14 1.39 11.10 -34.60
CA SER A 14 0.72 10.09 -35.43
C SER A 14 1.64 9.39 -36.43
N GLU A 15 2.75 10.03 -36.83
CA GLU A 15 3.73 9.43 -37.71
C GLU A 15 4.77 8.61 -36.95
N SER A 16 5.18 9.03 -35.77
CA SER A 16 6.08 8.24 -34.93
C SER A 16 5.43 6.93 -34.47
N SER A 17 4.10 6.90 -34.26
CA SER A 17 3.37 5.67 -33.90
C SER A 17 3.40 4.62 -35.06
N LYS A 18 3.49 5.04 -36.30
CA LYS A 18 3.59 4.13 -37.44
C LYS A 18 4.94 3.39 -37.52
N TYR A 19 6.00 3.98 -36.97
CA TYR A 19 7.33 3.35 -36.93
C TYR A 19 7.47 2.33 -35.79
N LEU A 20 6.68 2.44 -34.72
CA LEU A 20 6.75 1.55 -33.57
C LEU A 20 5.88 0.30 -33.71
N GLY A 21 5.02 0.24 -34.75
CA GLY A 21 4.09 -0.86 -34.96
C GLY A 21 3.02 -0.95 -33.86
N ASN A 22 2.42 -2.13 -33.72
CA ASN A 22 1.50 -2.39 -32.61
C ASN A 22 2.31 -2.63 -31.34
N LEU A 23 2.35 -1.65 -30.44
CA LEU A 23 2.96 -1.82 -29.12
C LEU A 23 2.11 -2.78 -28.28
N PRO A 24 2.75 -3.65 -27.47
CA PRO A 24 2.01 -4.51 -26.56
C PRO A 24 1.33 -3.66 -25.48
N GLU A 25 0.08 -4.01 -25.19
CA GLU A 25 -0.64 -3.46 -24.04
C GLU A 25 -0.56 -4.45 -22.87
N TRP A 26 -0.54 -3.92 -21.64
CA TRP A 26 -0.60 -4.75 -20.45
C TRP A 26 -1.99 -5.36 -20.29
N ASP A 27 -2.05 -6.68 -20.15
CA ASP A 27 -3.25 -7.37 -19.70
C ASP A 27 -3.31 -7.31 -18.17
N LEU A 28 -4.31 -6.61 -17.64
CA LEU A 28 -4.51 -6.42 -16.21
C LEU A 28 -5.61 -7.32 -15.64
N ASN A 29 -6.14 -8.26 -16.42
CA ASN A 29 -7.23 -9.15 -16.00
C ASN A 29 -6.83 -10.06 -14.83
N ASP A 30 -5.55 -10.34 -14.64
CA ASP A 30 -5.04 -11.08 -13.48
C ASP A 30 -5.22 -10.30 -12.16
N LEU A 31 -5.36 -8.98 -12.23
CA LEU A 31 -5.68 -8.14 -11.07
C LEU A 31 -7.19 -7.95 -10.94
N TYR A 32 -7.79 -7.28 -11.92
CA TYR A 32 -9.25 -7.07 -12.02
C TYR A 32 -9.66 -6.91 -13.48
N THR A 33 -10.82 -7.43 -13.85
CA THR A 33 -11.33 -7.40 -15.23
C THR A 33 -11.70 -6.00 -15.70
N ASN A 34 -12.21 -5.15 -14.80
CA ASN A 34 -12.52 -3.74 -15.06
C ASN A 34 -12.69 -2.96 -13.75
N THR A 35 -12.87 -1.64 -13.85
CA THR A 35 -13.00 -0.74 -12.68
C THR A 35 -14.30 -0.89 -11.90
N GLN A 36 -15.26 -1.64 -12.44
CA GLN A 36 -16.56 -1.90 -11.83
C GLN A 36 -16.76 -3.40 -11.57
N SER A 37 -15.65 -4.18 -11.59
CA SER A 37 -15.75 -5.62 -11.34
C SER A 37 -16.20 -5.90 -9.91
N PRO A 38 -17.04 -6.93 -9.70
CA PRO A 38 -17.49 -7.32 -8.35
C PRO A 38 -16.34 -7.67 -7.42
N GLU A 39 -15.23 -8.18 -7.95
CA GLU A 39 -14.03 -8.55 -7.18
C GLU A 39 -13.33 -7.31 -6.62
N LEU A 40 -13.22 -6.23 -7.41
CA LEU A 40 -12.65 -4.96 -6.98
C LEU A 40 -13.50 -4.33 -5.87
N GLU A 41 -14.80 -4.33 -6.06
CA GLU A 41 -15.75 -3.82 -5.05
C GLU A 41 -15.72 -4.65 -3.77
N ALA A 42 -15.65 -5.98 -3.89
CA ALA A 42 -15.53 -6.88 -2.75
C ALA A 42 -14.25 -6.63 -1.95
N ASP A 43 -13.11 -6.43 -2.64
CA ASP A 43 -11.83 -6.13 -2.01
C ASP A 43 -11.84 -4.77 -1.29
N LEU A 44 -12.42 -3.73 -1.88
CA LEU A 44 -12.57 -2.43 -1.22
C LEU A 44 -13.43 -2.54 0.04
N ASN A 45 -14.57 -3.22 -0.04
CA ASN A 45 -15.47 -3.43 1.08
C ASN A 45 -14.84 -4.29 2.19
N TRP A 46 -14.07 -5.31 1.80
CA TRP A 46 -13.33 -6.14 2.74
C TRP A 46 -12.25 -5.32 3.44
N LEU A 47 -11.46 -4.55 2.68
CA LEU A 47 -10.38 -3.72 3.21
C LEU A 47 -10.88 -2.70 4.24
N GLU A 48 -11.98 -2.00 3.94
CA GLU A 48 -12.59 -1.05 4.87
C GLU A 48 -12.97 -1.68 6.20
N LYS A 49 -13.60 -2.85 6.16
CA LYS A 49 -14.02 -3.57 7.36
C LYS A 49 -12.85 -4.15 8.13
N GLU A 50 -11.93 -4.80 7.40
CA GLU A 50 -10.81 -5.51 8.00
C GLU A 50 -9.83 -4.58 8.69
N CYS A 51 -9.54 -3.40 8.11
CA CYS A 51 -8.70 -2.40 8.75
C CYS A 51 -9.24 -1.97 10.13
N LYS A 52 -10.55 -1.74 10.22
CA LYS A 52 -11.21 -1.39 11.49
C LYS A 52 -11.15 -2.55 12.50
N LEU A 53 -11.53 -3.75 12.06
CA LEU A 53 -11.51 -4.94 12.92
C LEU A 53 -10.11 -5.25 13.43
N PHE A 54 -9.10 -5.11 12.56
CA PHE A 54 -7.71 -5.31 12.92
C PHE A 54 -7.25 -4.33 14.00
N ALA A 55 -7.60 -3.04 13.84
CA ALA A 55 -7.27 -2.03 14.84
C ALA A 55 -7.97 -2.30 16.18
N ASP A 56 -9.28 -2.59 16.18
CA ASP A 56 -10.06 -2.86 17.38
C ASP A 56 -9.52 -4.07 18.17
N GLU A 57 -9.01 -5.07 17.44
CA GLU A 57 -8.50 -6.30 18.04
C GLU A 57 -7.08 -6.15 18.61
N PHE A 58 -6.17 -5.48 17.86
CA PHE A 58 -4.74 -5.53 18.14
C PHE A 58 -4.13 -4.24 18.67
N GLN A 59 -4.74 -3.07 18.44
CA GLN A 59 -4.15 -1.80 18.85
C GLN A 59 -3.94 -1.74 20.37
N GLY A 60 -2.73 -1.40 20.79
CA GLY A 60 -2.32 -1.32 22.18
C GLY A 60 -2.04 -2.67 22.83
N LYS A 61 -2.05 -3.79 22.09
CA LYS A 61 -1.96 -5.14 22.64
C LYS A 61 -0.81 -5.98 22.11
N LEU A 62 0.01 -5.48 21.19
CA LEU A 62 1.05 -6.29 20.54
C LEU A 62 2.05 -6.90 21.53
N VAL A 63 2.32 -6.23 22.65
CA VAL A 63 3.23 -6.71 23.70
C VAL A 63 2.66 -7.88 24.51
N ASP A 64 1.33 -8.02 24.52
CA ASP A 64 0.65 -9.05 25.33
C ASP A 64 0.32 -10.32 24.53
N LEU A 65 0.56 -10.31 23.21
CA LEU A 65 0.24 -11.43 22.32
C LEU A 65 1.21 -12.61 22.55
N SER A 66 0.68 -13.81 22.58
CA SER A 66 1.47 -15.05 22.44
C SER A 66 2.09 -15.14 21.04
N ALA A 67 3.10 -16.01 20.87
CA ALA A 67 3.76 -16.19 19.57
C ALA A 67 2.78 -16.61 18.44
N SER A 68 1.73 -17.38 18.77
CA SER A 68 0.69 -17.75 17.79
C SER A 68 -0.20 -16.59 17.42
N GLU A 69 -0.69 -15.85 18.41
CA GLU A 69 -1.54 -14.68 18.19
C GLU A 69 -0.78 -13.56 17.46
N PHE A 70 0.51 -13.39 17.79
CA PHE A 70 1.36 -12.43 17.09
C PHE A 70 1.57 -12.82 15.62
N LEU A 71 1.77 -14.10 15.33
CA LEU A 71 1.85 -14.59 13.95
C LEU A 71 0.54 -14.35 13.19
N ASP A 72 -0.61 -14.62 13.81
CA ASP A 72 -1.93 -14.37 13.19
C ASP A 72 -2.14 -12.89 12.92
N CYS A 73 -1.75 -12.02 13.84
CA CYS A 73 -1.75 -10.58 13.65
C CYS A 73 -0.89 -10.17 12.44
N VAL A 74 0.35 -10.68 12.34
CA VAL A 74 1.27 -10.39 11.22
C VAL A 74 0.68 -10.86 9.90
N LYS A 75 0.15 -12.07 9.82
CA LYS A 75 -0.48 -12.62 8.60
C LYS A 75 -1.69 -11.82 8.15
N ARG A 76 -2.51 -11.35 9.10
CA ARG A 76 -3.65 -10.49 8.76
C ARG A 76 -3.20 -9.14 8.23
N ASN A 77 -2.18 -8.53 8.83
CA ASN A 77 -1.58 -7.29 8.32
C ASN A 77 -0.98 -7.49 6.92
N GLU A 78 -0.30 -8.62 6.68
CA GLU A 78 0.21 -8.98 5.35
C GLU A 78 -0.91 -9.13 4.32
N LYS A 79 -2.02 -9.78 4.68
CA LYS A 79 -3.19 -9.91 3.80
C LYS A 79 -3.81 -8.55 3.46
N ILE A 80 -3.95 -7.65 4.44
CA ILE A 80 -4.41 -6.28 4.22
C ILE A 80 -3.48 -5.56 3.24
N SER A 81 -2.18 -5.66 3.45
CA SER A 81 -1.16 -5.05 2.58
C SER A 81 -1.22 -5.61 1.15
N ASN A 82 -1.43 -6.92 0.99
CA ASN A 82 -1.54 -7.57 -0.32
C ASN A 82 -2.80 -7.10 -1.08
N VAL A 83 -3.95 -6.99 -0.41
CA VAL A 83 -5.19 -6.50 -1.05
C VAL A 83 -5.05 -5.02 -1.42
N SER A 84 -4.52 -4.20 -0.53
CA SER A 84 -4.22 -2.77 -0.80
C SER A 84 -3.26 -2.62 -1.97
N GLY A 85 -2.18 -3.42 -1.98
CA GLY A 85 -1.18 -3.45 -3.04
C GLY A 85 -1.78 -3.85 -4.40
N ARG A 86 -2.71 -4.82 -4.44
CA ARG A 86 -3.40 -5.21 -5.66
C ARG A 86 -4.28 -4.08 -6.21
N LEU A 87 -5.05 -3.42 -5.36
CA LEU A 87 -5.93 -2.29 -5.72
C LEU A 87 -5.12 -1.13 -6.28
N ILE A 88 -4.07 -0.69 -5.57
CA ILE A 88 -3.25 0.45 -6.00
C ILE A 88 -2.45 0.14 -7.26
N SER A 89 -1.93 -1.10 -7.39
CA SER A 89 -1.20 -1.53 -8.59
C SER A 89 -2.11 -1.53 -9.82
N TYR A 90 -3.33 -2.04 -9.69
CA TYR A 90 -4.29 -2.01 -10.79
C TYR A 90 -4.63 -0.58 -11.22
N ALA A 91 -4.95 0.29 -10.27
CA ALA A 91 -5.27 1.69 -10.55
C ALA A 91 -4.09 2.44 -11.19
N GLY A 92 -2.88 2.25 -10.65
CA GLY A 92 -1.65 2.86 -11.16
C GLY A 92 -1.29 2.37 -12.57
N LEU A 93 -1.33 1.06 -12.81
CA LEU A 93 -1.02 0.50 -14.14
C LEU A 93 -2.02 0.99 -15.20
N ARG A 94 -3.31 1.08 -14.85
CA ARG A 94 -4.31 1.69 -15.75
C ARG A 94 -4.02 3.16 -16.06
N TYR A 95 -3.63 3.93 -15.05
CA TYR A 95 -3.23 5.32 -15.25
C TYR A 95 -2.01 5.43 -16.16
N TYR A 96 -0.98 4.60 -15.95
CA TYR A 96 0.24 4.65 -16.78
C TYR A 96 0.03 4.19 -18.23
N GLN A 97 -1.03 3.45 -18.54
CA GLN A 97 -1.39 3.16 -19.94
C GLN A 97 -1.79 4.43 -20.72
N CYS A 98 -2.39 5.43 -20.05
CA CYS A 98 -2.76 6.72 -20.65
C CYS A 98 -2.88 7.80 -19.57
N THR A 99 -1.78 8.51 -19.29
CA THR A 99 -1.69 9.54 -18.24
C THR A 99 -2.50 10.81 -18.52
N THR A 100 -2.96 10.98 -19.77
CA THR A 100 -3.80 12.13 -20.17
C THR A 100 -5.29 11.83 -20.07
N ASP A 101 -5.67 10.60 -19.70
CA ASP A 101 -7.06 10.19 -19.54
C ASP A 101 -7.57 10.63 -18.14
N GLY A 102 -8.54 11.55 -18.13
CA GLY A 102 -9.10 12.11 -16.90
C GLY A 102 -9.87 11.08 -16.07
N GLU A 103 -10.52 10.08 -16.68
CA GLU A 103 -11.23 9.02 -15.94
C GLU A 103 -10.25 8.08 -15.23
N ARG A 104 -9.13 7.74 -15.88
CA ARG A 104 -8.08 6.92 -15.27
C ARG A 104 -7.36 7.66 -14.14
N THR A 105 -7.09 8.95 -14.32
CA THR A 105 -6.52 9.80 -13.28
C THR A 105 -7.44 9.85 -12.06
N LYS A 106 -8.74 10.10 -12.30
CA LYS A 106 -9.73 10.14 -11.23
C LYS A 106 -9.84 8.79 -10.51
N PHE A 107 -9.88 7.68 -11.24
CA PHE A 107 -9.96 6.35 -10.65
C PHE A 107 -8.75 6.06 -9.74
N LEU A 108 -7.52 6.40 -10.18
CA LEU A 108 -6.32 6.28 -9.35
C LEU A 108 -6.45 7.09 -8.06
N SER A 109 -6.84 8.37 -8.18
CA SER A 109 -7.01 9.24 -7.02
C SER A 109 -8.07 8.72 -6.05
N ASP A 110 -9.22 8.25 -6.56
CA ASP A 110 -10.30 7.68 -5.74
C ASP A 110 -9.85 6.42 -4.98
N ILE A 111 -9.02 5.57 -5.59
CA ILE A 111 -8.45 4.36 -4.94
C ILE A 111 -7.41 4.76 -3.90
N GLN A 112 -6.51 5.70 -4.21
CA GLN A 112 -5.50 6.20 -3.27
C GLN A 112 -6.17 6.80 -2.02
N GLU A 113 -7.16 7.67 -2.20
CA GLU A 113 -7.91 8.27 -1.09
C GLU A 113 -8.55 7.21 -0.19
N LYS A 114 -9.27 6.25 -0.78
CA LYS A 114 -9.90 5.16 -0.01
C LYS A 114 -8.89 4.34 0.77
N ILE A 115 -7.79 3.91 0.13
CA ILE A 115 -6.75 3.12 0.81
C ILE A 115 -6.14 3.93 1.95
N THR A 116 -5.85 5.22 1.76
CA THR A 116 -5.29 6.07 2.82
C THR A 116 -6.25 6.19 4.00
N ILE A 117 -7.54 6.44 3.74
CA ILE A 117 -8.55 6.51 4.79
C ILE A 117 -8.64 5.19 5.57
N TYR A 118 -8.69 4.06 4.89
CA TYR A 118 -8.82 2.75 5.53
C TYR A 118 -7.56 2.37 6.32
N SER A 119 -6.37 2.61 5.75
CA SER A 119 -5.10 2.25 6.37
C SER A 119 -4.65 3.20 7.49
N SER A 120 -5.26 4.37 7.62
CA SER A 120 -4.98 5.30 8.73
C SER A 120 -5.14 4.64 10.11
N SER A 121 -6.09 3.69 10.23
CA SER A 121 -6.27 2.90 11.45
C SER A 121 -5.16 1.88 11.73
N LEU A 122 -4.29 1.58 10.76
CA LEU A 122 -3.25 0.55 10.84
C LEU A 122 -1.87 1.08 11.23
N ILE A 123 -1.70 2.39 11.28
CA ILE A 123 -0.41 3.04 11.56
C ILE A 123 0.17 2.54 12.88
N PHE A 124 -0.69 2.25 13.88
CA PHE A 124 -0.29 1.74 15.17
C PHE A 124 0.59 0.50 15.08
N PHE A 125 0.36 -0.39 14.10
CA PHE A 125 1.07 -1.67 14.00
C PHE A 125 2.59 -1.47 13.88
N ASN A 126 3.04 -0.64 12.95
CA ASN A 126 4.45 -0.34 12.80
C ASN A 126 5.02 0.44 14.00
N LEU A 127 4.22 1.36 14.57
CA LEU A 127 4.64 2.16 15.71
C LEU A 127 4.82 1.30 16.97
N GLU A 128 3.88 0.41 17.25
CA GLU A 128 3.98 -0.53 18.38
C GLU A 128 5.07 -1.57 18.15
N LEU A 129 5.18 -2.15 16.94
CA LEU A 129 6.24 -3.08 16.59
C LEU A 129 7.64 -2.47 16.83
N ASN A 130 7.82 -1.19 16.49
CA ASN A 130 9.06 -0.48 16.75
C ASN A 130 9.36 -0.28 18.23
N ARG A 131 8.32 -0.20 19.08
CA ARG A 131 8.45 0.00 20.53
C ARG A 131 8.58 -1.28 21.32
N LEU A 132 8.28 -2.44 20.72
CA LEU A 132 8.48 -3.72 21.41
C LEU A 132 9.95 -3.87 21.84
N PRO A 133 10.21 -4.32 23.08
CA PRO A 133 11.57 -4.63 23.49
C PRO A 133 12.18 -5.75 22.63
N ASP A 134 13.47 -5.64 22.29
CA ASP A 134 14.16 -6.70 21.52
C ASP A 134 14.05 -8.05 22.19
N LYS A 135 14.23 -8.07 23.52
CA LYS A 135 14.09 -9.28 24.34
C LYS A 135 12.73 -9.95 24.16
N HIS A 136 11.66 -9.19 24.03
CA HIS A 136 10.32 -9.74 23.82
C HIS A 136 10.20 -10.48 22.49
N LEU A 137 10.67 -9.91 21.41
CA LEU A 137 10.69 -10.57 20.09
C LEU A 137 11.60 -11.79 20.08
N ASP A 138 12.79 -11.71 20.73
CA ASP A 138 13.73 -12.82 20.84
C ASP A 138 13.14 -14.00 21.65
N GLU A 139 12.22 -13.75 22.57
CA GLU A 139 11.48 -14.76 23.31
C GLU A 139 10.33 -15.38 22.51
N LEU A 140 9.73 -14.65 21.56
CA LEU A 140 8.65 -15.14 20.71
C LEU A 140 9.15 -16.01 19.54
N TYR A 141 10.27 -15.66 18.90
CA TYR A 141 10.77 -16.38 17.72
C TYR A 141 10.99 -17.88 17.95
N PRO A 142 11.62 -18.35 19.05
CA PRO A 142 11.82 -19.77 19.27
C PRO A 142 10.54 -20.57 19.49
N GLN A 143 9.44 -19.89 19.86
CA GLN A 143 8.16 -20.53 20.13
C GLN A 143 7.38 -20.84 18.84
N ASN A 144 7.72 -20.19 17.70
CA ASN A 144 7.03 -20.37 16.44
C ASN A 144 8.00 -20.19 15.27
N GLU A 145 8.30 -21.29 14.55
CA GLU A 145 9.24 -21.29 13.42
C GLU A 145 8.76 -20.37 12.27
N GLU A 146 7.46 -20.31 12.02
CA GLU A 146 6.90 -19.45 10.97
C GLU A 146 7.06 -17.98 11.32
N LEU A 147 6.84 -17.61 12.57
CA LEU A 147 7.08 -16.26 13.06
C LEU A 147 8.56 -15.87 12.91
N SER A 148 9.48 -16.81 13.14
CA SER A 148 10.91 -16.56 12.98
C SER A 148 11.30 -16.13 11.56
N ARG A 149 10.54 -16.53 10.55
CA ARG A 149 10.77 -16.14 9.15
C ARG A 149 10.50 -14.66 8.89
N TYR A 150 9.69 -14.01 9.73
CA TYR A 150 9.41 -12.56 9.64
C TYR A 150 10.49 -11.70 10.30
N LYS A 151 11.44 -12.29 11.03
CA LYS A 151 12.52 -11.55 11.70
C LYS A 151 13.21 -10.53 10.79
N PRO A 152 13.64 -10.84 9.54
CA PRO A 152 14.29 -9.86 8.67
C PRO A 152 13.38 -8.66 8.31
N VAL A 153 12.06 -8.89 8.22
CA VAL A 153 11.08 -7.83 7.97
C VAL A 153 10.98 -6.91 9.18
N PHE A 154 10.90 -7.49 10.37
CA PHE A 154 10.82 -6.73 11.61
C PHE A 154 12.12 -5.96 11.88
N ASP A 155 13.28 -6.57 11.65
CA ASP A 155 14.58 -5.91 11.77
C ASP A 155 14.65 -4.67 10.86
N LYS A 156 14.14 -4.78 9.62
CA LYS A 156 14.08 -3.66 8.67
C LYS A 156 13.15 -2.53 9.16
N ILE A 157 11.96 -2.87 9.65
CA ILE A 157 11.02 -1.88 10.20
C ILE A 157 11.64 -1.21 11.41
N ARG A 158 12.20 -1.97 12.34
CA ARG A 158 12.80 -1.49 13.59
C ARG A 158 14.08 -0.68 13.38
N ALA A 159 14.78 -0.86 12.27
CA ALA A 159 15.92 0.00 11.91
C ALA A 159 15.53 1.49 11.77
N LEU A 160 14.26 1.79 11.56
CA LEU A 160 13.73 3.15 11.49
C LEU A 160 13.29 3.71 12.86
N GLN A 161 13.33 2.91 13.92
CA GLN A 161 12.92 3.31 15.29
C GLN A 161 13.55 4.64 15.75
N PRO A 162 14.86 4.92 15.53
CA PRO A 162 15.46 6.17 15.96
C PRO A 162 14.89 7.43 15.29
N TYR A 163 14.20 7.25 14.17
CA TYR A 163 13.59 8.31 13.36
C TYR A 163 12.08 8.40 13.52
N GLN A 164 11.49 7.54 14.34
CA GLN A 164 10.06 7.52 14.59
C GLN A 164 9.62 8.80 15.31
N LEU A 165 8.58 9.43 14.80
CA LEU A 165 7.97 10.62 15.38
C LEU A 165 6.91 10.24 16.43
N SER A 166 6.20 11.24 16.98
CA SER A 166 5.02 10.97 17.81
C SER A 166 3.88 10.38 16.97
N ASP A 167 2.99 9.62 17.60
CA ASP A 167 1.87 8.96 16.92
C ASP A 167 0.99 9.94 16.14
N GLU A 168 0.77 11.14 16.71
CA GLU A 168 -0.01 12.19 16.08
C GLU A 168 0.68 12.73 14.81
N LEU A 169 2.02 12.88 14.83
CA LEU A 169 2.77 13.34 13.66
C LEU A 169 2.87 12.26 12.58
N GLU A 170 3.10 10.99 12.97
CA GLU A 170 3.11 9.87 12.02
C GLU A 170 1.74 9.74 11.33
N LYS A 171 0.65 9.86 12.10
CA LYS A 171 -0.69 9.85 11.55
C LYS A 171 -0.94 11.03 10.62
N LEU A 172 -0.54 12.24 11.01
CA LEU A 172 -0.67 13.43 10.18
C LEU A 172 0.07 13.25 8.85
N LEU A 173 1.32 12.77 8.87
CA LEU A 173 2.11 12.53 7.67
C LEU A 173 1.47 11.46 6.77
N HIS A 174 0.92 10.39 7.35
CA HIS A 174 0.19 9.38 6.60
C HIS A 174 -1.05 9.97 5.90
N ASP A 175 -1.86 10.72 6.65
CA ASP A 175 -3.10 11.31 6.12
C ASP A 175 -2.80 12.39 5.06
N MET A 176 -1.64 13.06 5.14
CA MET A 176 -1.15 14.00 4.14
C MET A 176 -0.52 13.35 2.91
N GLY A 177 -0.20 12.05 2.94
CA GLY A 177 0.44 11.34 1.83
C GLY A 177 -0.34 11.40 0.52
N VAL A 178 -1.66 11.55 0.57
CA VAL A 178 -2.51 11.77 -0.63
C VAL A 178 -2.24 13.12 -1.30
N VAL A 179 -1.77 14.12 -0.54
CA VAL A 179 -1.59 15.51 -1.01
C VAL A 179 -0.12 15.85 -1.20
N GLY A 180 0.78 15.13 -0.54
CA GLY A 180 2.19 15.48 -0.41
C GLY A 180 3.15 14.79 -1.39
N ASP A 181 2.69 13.83 -2.16
CA ASP A 181 3.49 13.12 -3.18
C ASP A 181 3.44 13.79 -4.57
N ALA A 182 3.17 15.08 -4.59
CA ALA A 182 3.12 15.89 -5.80
C ALA A 182 4.46 16.59 -6.11
#